data_37ef9d47ef2131b47f5df3f43e406a36
#
_entry.id   37ef9d47ef2131b47f5df3f43e406a36
#
_cell.length_a   1.000
_cell.length_b   1.000
_cell.length_c   1.000
_cell.angle_alpha   90.00
_cell.angle_beta   90.00
_cell.angle_gamma   90.00
#
_symmetry.space_group_name_H-M   'P 1'
#
loop_
_entity.id
_entity.type
_entity.pdbx_description
1 polymer ?
#
loop_
_entity_poly.entity_id
_entity_poly.type
_entity_poly.pdbx_seq_one_letter_code
_entity_poly.pdbx_strand_id
1 'polypeptide(L)'
;RLVVKSLPSLELLNYLSQGLNTQRFMVFNLPMLSVMHSAYAQGDFLLGKPITALAVEEWLKNEANRAALPRIQWLIDSIERLNEYTQLAAQFNVVLRLNFEMDVGLHRGGFSEMPSFKAALTAAKNNSQLQVTGLMGYEAHVGKLPTLFNMQQQAWSEFKRIYGAAIELLVQAGYDPQQLTLNAGGSPTYTLHAQGSPANEIAIGTAFVQPCDFDIATLAQHKAACFIATPVLKRVNPALIPALEWADGLRRWWDVNNQQGYFIHGGNWLAKPVSPQGLALSGLYGRSSNQELWLGSPTQQLQVNDYVFFRPQQSEAVFLQFGDIAVFDQQKNQIVASWPVFSMSA
;
A
#
# COMPACT_ATOMS: atom_id res chain seq x y z
N ARG A 1 -0.78 -10.57 7.38
CA ARG A 1 -1.53 -9.34 7.71
C ARG A 1 -1.88 -8.57 6.45
N LEU A 2 -3.15 -8.21 6.26
CA LEU A 2 -3.61 -7.47 5.10
C LEU A 2 -3.35 -5.95 5.27
N VAL A 3 -2.69 -5.35 4.29
CA VAL A 3 -2.36 -3.91 4.28
C VAL A 3 -3.53 -3.13 3.67
N VAL A 4 -4.33 -2.50 4.54
CA VAL A 4 -5.65 -1.93 4.21
C VAL A 4 -5.57 -0.75 3.23
N LYS A 5 -4.55 0.11 3.33
CA LYS A 5 -4.39 1.27 2.43
C LYS A 5 -4.26 0.88 0.95
N SER A 6 -3.72 -0.30 0.67
CA SER A 6 -3.57 -0.81 -0.70
C SER A 6 -4.82 -1.53 -1.21
N LEU A 7 -5.80 -1.78 -0.35
CA LEU A 7 -6.99 -2.59 -0.57
C LEU A 7 -8.22 -1.90 0.08
N PRO A 8 -8.56 -0.67 -0.29
CA PRO A 8 -9.45 0.20 0.49
C PRO A 8 -10.94 -0.09 0.25
N SER A 9 -11.35 -1.33 0.38
CA SER A 9 -12.76 -1.80 0.30
C SER A 9 -12.98 -2.92 1.31
N LEU A 10 -14.08 -2.86 2.08
CA LEU A 10 -14.41 -3.90 3.05
C LEU A 10 -14.69 -5.24 2.37
N GLU A 11 -15.37 -5.23 1.22
CA GLU A 11 -15.69 -6.42 0.45
C GLU A 11 -14.42 -7.08 -0.11
N LEU A 12 -13.48 -6.29 -0.65
CA LEU A 12 -12.19 -6.80 -1.11
C LEU A 12 -11.38 -7.39 0.05
N LEU A 13 -11.33 -6.69 1.18
CA LEU A 13 -10.65 -7.18 2.39
C LEU A 13 -11.30 -8.44 2.93
N ASN A 14 -12.63 -8.53 2.93
CA ASN A 14 -13.36 -9.72 3.36
C ASN A 14 -13.09 -10.91 2.42
N TYR A 15 -13.10 -10.69 1.11
CA TYR A 15 -12.74 -11.71 0.12
C TYR A 15 -11.35 -12.29 0.38
N LEU A 16 -10.35 -11.42 0.58
CA LEU A 16 -8.98 -11.85 0.87
C LEU A 16 -8.83 -12.47 2.26
N SER A 17 -9.50 -11.91 3.26
CA SER A 17 -9.51 -12.39 4.65
C SER A 17 -10.03 -13.83 4.76
N GLN A 18 -11.11 -14.13 4.04
CA GLN A 18 -11.67 -15.48 3.96
C GLN A 18 -10.71 -16.45 3.24
N GLY A 19 -10.16 -16.05 2.08
CA GLY A 19 -9.23 -16.88 1.31
C GLY A 19 -7.92 -17.19 2.06
N LEU A 20 -7.46 -16.29 2.92
CA LEU A 20 -6.24 -16.41 3.71
C LEU A 20 -6.48 -16.85 5.16
N ASN A 21 -7.73 -17.03 5.55
CA ASN A 21 -8.15 -17.35 6.91
C ASN A 21 -7.49 -16.44 7.97
N THR A 22 -7.58 -15.10 7.76
CA THR A 22 -6.97 -14.11 8.65
C THR A 22 -7.84 -12.90 8.87
N GLN A 23 -7.89 -12.39 10.10
CA GLN A 23 -8.46 -11.09 10.47
C GLN A 23 -7.40 -10.15 11.05
N ARG A 24 -6.17 -10.25 10.57
CA ARG A 24 -5.07 -9.37 10.95
C ARG A 24 -4.88 -8.29 9.88
N PHE A 25 -5.02 -7.03 10.28
CA PHE A 25 -5.01 -5.88 9.38
C PHE A 25 -3.93 -4.87 9.77
N MET A 26 -3.28 -4.26 8.78
CA MET A 26 -2.39 -3.14 8.97
C MET A 26 -3.06 -1.87 8.47
N VAL A 27 -3.26 -0.89 9.34
CA VAL A 27 -3.94 0.37 9.07
C VAL A 27 -2.98 1.54 9.18
N PHE A 28 -3.28 2.67 8.51
CA PHE A 28 -2.31 3.76 8.35
C PHE A 28 -2.82 5.12 8.81
N ASN A 29 -4.07 5.21 9.20
CA ASN A 29 -4.68 6.42 9.74
C ASN A 29 -5.88 6.06 10.64
N LEU A 30 -6.33 7.00 11.45
CA LEU A 30 -7.40 6.79 12.41
C LEU A 30 -8.80 6.63 11.77
N PRO A 31 -9.17 7.37 10.70
CA PRO A 31 -10.41 7.10 9.99
C PRO A 31 -10.50 5.65 9.48
N MET A 32 -9.43 5.16 8.85
CA MET A 32 -9.35 3.77 8.40
C MET A 32 -9.44 2.78 9.57
N LEU A 33 -8.75 3.05 10.68
CA LEU A 33 -8.84 2.23 11.90
C LEU A 33 -10.27 2.17 12.41
N SER A 34 -10.99 3.31 12.43
CA SER A 34 -12.38 3.37 12.91
C SER A 34 -13.34 2.53 12.07
N VAL A 35 -13.21 2.59 10.74
CA VAL A 35 -13.99 1.71 9.85
C VAL A 35 -13.65 0.24 10.09
N MET A 36 -12.36 -0.08 10.18
CA MET A 36 -11.92 -1.46 10.30
C MET A 36 -12.31 -2.10 11.62
N HIS A 37 -12.13 -1.42 12.76
CA HIS A 37 -12.48 -2.02 14.06
C HIS A 37 -13.98 -2.17 14.25
N SER A 38 -14.80 -1.35 13.55
CA SER A 38 -16.26 -1.48 13.54
C SER A 38 -16.71 -2.66 12.66
N ALA A 39 -16.07 -2.87 11.52
CA ALA A 39 -16.41 -3.94 10.59
C ALA A 39 -15.93 -5.33 11.05
N TYR A 40 -14.78 -5.40 11.72
CA TYR A 40 -14.14 -6.65 12.15
C TYR A 40 -14.04 -6.72 13.70
N ALA A 41 -15.10 -7.21 14.34
CA ALA A 41 -15.18 -7.28 15.80
C ALA A 41 -14.09 -8.16 16.45
N GLN A 42 -13.54 -9.12 15.72
CA GLN A 42 -12.45 -10.01 16.15
C GLN A 42 -11.11 -9.67 15.49
N GLY A 43 -11.04 -8.56 14.73
CA GLY A 43 -9.84 -8.15 14.01
C GLY A 43 -8.71 -7.72 14.94
N ASP A 44 -7.46 -8.03 14.58
CA ASP A 44 -6.25 -7.45 15.20
C ASP A 44 -5.67 -6.39 14.25
N PHE A 45 -5.43 -5.18 14.77
CA PHE A 45 -5.06 -4.02 13.98
C PHE A 45 -3.67 -3.52 14.38
N LEU A 46 -2.71 -3.53 13.47
CA LEU A 46 -1.38 -2.95 13.65
C LEU A 46 -1.31 -1.62 12.88
N LEU A 47 -0.88 -0.56 13.54
CA LEU A 47 -0.55 0.70 12.86
C LEU A 47 0.73 0.52 12.04
N GLY A 48 0.66 0.73 10.74
CA GLY A 48 1.80 0.58 9.81
C GLY A 48 2.65 1.86 9.68
N LYS A 49 2.34 2.89 10.45
CA LYS A 49 3.13 4.09 10.68
C LYS A 49 2.76 4.71 12.04
N PRO A 50 3.66 5.47 12.67
CA PRO A 50 3.35 6.22 13.88
C PRO A 50 2.21 7.22 13.62
N ILE A 51 1.36 7.42 14.63
CA ILE A 51 0.29 8.42 14.63
C ILE A 51 0.65 9.51 15.64
N THR A 52 0.39 10.76 15.33
CA THR A 52 0.68 11.88 16.24
C THR A 52 -0.14 11.77 17.52
N ALA A 53 0.45 12.10 18.66
CA ALA A 53 -0.21 12.02 19.97
C ALA A 53 -1.53 12.80 20.02
N LEU A 54 -1.56 14.02 19.44
CA LEU A 54 -2.78 14.84 19.36
C LEU A 54 -3.92 14.15 18.62
N ALA A 55 -3.62 13.46 17.53
CA ALA A 55 -4.65 12.73 16.78
C ALA A 55 -5.16 11.50 17.56
N VAL A 56 -4.26 10.79 18.27
CA VAL A 56 -4.63 9.67 19.14
C VAL A 56 -5.45 10.16 20.31
N GLU A 57 -5.08 11.29 20.93
CA GLU A 57 -5.84 11.91 22.01
C GLU A 57 -7.28 12.19 21.59
N GLU A 58 -7.46 12.85 20.43
CA GLU A 58 -8.80 13.14 19.92
C GLU A 58 -9.61 11.86 19.65
N TRP A 59 -8.96 10.86 19.07
CA TRP A 59 -9.58 9.55 18.78
C TRP A 59 -9.99 8.81 20.05
N LEU A 60 -9.20 8.91 21.14
CA LEU A 60 -9.48 8.30 22.44
C LEU A 60 -10.63 8.97 23.21
N LYS A 61 -11.09 10.17 22.85
CA LYS A 61 -12.27 10.80 23.46
C LYS A 61 -13.54 10.00 23.22
N ASN A 62 -13.61 9.23 22.14
CA ASN A 62 -14.74 8.37 21.83
C ASN A 62 -14.65 7.03 22.59
N GLU A 63 -15.71 6.68 23.35
CA GLU A 63 -15.76 5.44 24.14
C GLU A 63 -15.73 4.17 23.28
N ALA A 64 -16.40 4.19 22.12
CA ALA A 64 -16.39 3.07 21.19
C ALA A 64 -14.97 2.76 20.67
N ASN A 65 -14.17 3.80 20.49
CA ASN A 65 -12.76 3.66 20.11
C ASN A 65 -11.93 3.07 21.25
N ARG A 66 -12.14 3.52 22.50
CA ARG A 66 -11.45 2.93 23.66
C ARG A 66 -11.77 1.46 23.86
N ALA A 67 -13.00 1.03 23.59
CA ALA A 67 -13.40 -0.38 23.64
C ALA A 67 -12.63 -1.25 22.61
N ALA A 68 -12.08 -0.68 21.54
CA ALA A 68 -11.29 -1.39 20.56
C ALA A 68 -9.80 -1.55 20.93
N LEU A 69 -9.30 -0.82 21.93
CA LEU A 69 -7.87 -0.80 22.33
C LEU A 69 -7.25 -2.18 22.53
N PRO A 70 -7.92 -3.19 23.11
CA PRO A 70 -7.34 -4.53 23.28
C PRO A 70 -6.97 -5.22 21.94
N ARG A 71 -7.44 -4.71 20.82
CA ARG A 71 -7.20 -5.24 19.46
C ARG A 71 -6.28 -4.38 18.61
N ILE A 72 -5.78 -3.26 19.16
CA ILE A 72 -4.97 -2.30 18.41
C ILE A 72 -3.54 -2.34 18.92
N GLN A 73 -2.58 -2.46 18.00
CA GLN A 73 -1.15 -2.38 18.25
C GLN A 73 -0.65 -1.04 17.71
N TRP A 74 -0.23 -0.16 18.63
CA TRP A 74 0.28 1.17 18.29
C TRP A 74 1.76 1.10 17.95
N LEU A 75 2.17 1.72 16.86
CA LEU A 75 3.56 1.70 16.42
C LEU A 75 4.37 2.77 17.16
N ILE A 76 5.49 2.35 17.75
CA ILE A 76 6.44 3.18 18.48
C ILE A 76 7.77 3.17 17.73
N ASP A 77 8.15 4.31 17.21
CA ASP A 77 9.34 4.51 16.37
C ASP A 77 10.50 5.22 17.12
N SER A 78 10.22 5.78 18.28
CA SER A 78 11.20 6.56 19.06
C SER A 78 10.85 6.61 20.56
N ILE A 79 11.81 7.03 21.38
CA ILE A 79 11.60 7.27 22.82
C ILE A 79 10.61 8.42 23.04
N GLU A 80 10.67 9.46 22.22
CA GLU A 80 9.75 10.60 22.27
C GLU A 80 8.31 10.13 22.06
N ARG A 81 8.08 9.30 21.06
CA ARG A 81 6.76 8.69 20.80
C ARG A 81 6.30 7.81 21.96
N LEU A 82 7.19 7.03 22.53
CA LEU A 82 6.87 6.23 23.72
C LEU A 82 6.42 7.10 24.89
N ASN A 83 7.11 8.21 25.15
CA ASN A 83 6.77 9.13 26.22
C ASN A 83 5.40 9.80 26.00
N GLU A 84 5.11 10.22 24.76
CA GLU A 84 3.80 10.79 24.39
C GLU A 84 2.67 9.77 24.64
N TYR A 85 2.85 8.53 24.20
CA TYR A 85 1.84 7.47 24.41
C TYR A 85 1.71 7.05 25.87
N THR A 86 2.79 7.12 26.65
CA THR A 86 2.76 6.93 28.10
C THR A 86 1.86 7.97 28.77
N GLN A 87 1.96 9.25 28.37
CA GLN A 87 1.12 10.32 28.88
C GLN A 87 -0.36 10.11 28.49
N LEU A 88 -0.64 9.70 27.26
CA LEU A 88 -1.99 9.39 26.81
C LEU A 88 -2.60 8.21 27.58
N ALA A 89 -1.83 7.14 27.81
CA ALA A 89 -2.28 6.01 28.59
C ALA A 89 -2.70 6.42 30.02
N ALA A 90 -1.90 7.27 30.66
CA ALA A 90 -2.20 7.80 31.98
C ALA A 90 -3.41 8.76 31.96
N GLN A 91 -3.47 9.70 31.01
CA GLN A 91 -4.56 10.68 30.87
C GLN A 91 -5.93 10.02 30.70
N PHE A 92 -6.01 8.99 29.87
CA PHE A 92 -7.26 8.28 29.60
C PHE A 92 -7.48 7.05 30.49
N ASN A 93 -6.53 6.73 31.36
CA ASN A 93 -6.53 5.54 32.23
C ASN A 93 -6.80 4.26 31.42
N VAL A 94 -6.02 4.04 30.36
CA VAL A 94 -6.15 2.90 29.44
C VAL A 94 -4.83 2.15 29.32
N VAL A 95 -4.90 0.89 28.85
CA VAL A 95 -3.73 0.13 28.45
C VAL A 95 -3.55 0.25 26.95
N LEU A 96 -2.35 0.66 26.52
CA LEU A 96 -1.96 0.72 25.11
C LEU A 96 -1.05 -0.46 24.76
N ARG A 97 -1.40 -1.19 23.70
CA ARG A 97 -0.59 -2.28 23.14
C ARG A 97 0.41 -1.71 22.16
N LEU A 98 1.69 -1.93 22.38
CA LEU A 98 2.79 -1.30 21.66
C LEU A 98 3.54 -2.31 20.78
N ASN A 99 3.76 -1.95 19.54
CA ASN A 99 4.63 -2.65 18.61
C ASN A 99 5.78 -1.69 18.21
N PHE A 100 7.04 -2.14 18.33
CA PHE A 100 8.19 -1.27 18.10
C PHE A 100 8.67 -1.36 16.65
N GLU A 101 8.82 -0.21 15.98
CA GLU A 101 9.40 -0.14 14.64
C GLU A 101 10.94 -0.17 14.73
N MET A 102 11.53 -1.11 14.00
CA MET A 102 12.99 -1.23 13.86
C MET A 102 13.42 -0.70 12.49
N ASP A 103 14.44 0.16 12.46
CA ASP A 103 15.12 0.48 11.20
C ASP A 103 15.99 -0.71 10.78
N VAL A 104 15.51 -1.45 9.82
CA VAL A 104 16.15 -2.66 9.28
C VAL A 104 16.91 -2.40 7.98
N GLY A 105 17.36 -1.16 7.77
CA GLY A 105 18.17 -0.75 6.62
C GLY A 105 17.42 0.03 5.56
N LEU A 106 16.11 0.29 5.72
CA LEU A 106 15.36 1.19 4.83
C LEU A 106 15.60 2.67 5.17
N HIS A 107 16.04 2.98 6.38
CA HIS A 107 16.33 4.32 6.89
C HIS A 107 15.15 5.30 6.75
N ARG A 108 13.93 4.80 6.98
CA ARG A 108 12.71 5.60 6.93
C ARG A 108 12.21 6.04 8.29
N GLY A 109 12.61 5.36 9.35
CA GLY A 109 12.23 5.57 10.73
C GLY A 109 12.38 4.29 11.54
N GLY A 110 12.04 4.37 12.84
CA GLY A 110 12.22 3.28 13.78
C GLY A 110 13.54 3.34 14.55
N PHE A 111 13.70 2.43 15.49
CA PHE A 111 14.92 2.32 16.28
C PHE A 111 16.07 1.77 15.43
N SER A 112 17.08 2.60 15.19
CA SER A 112 18.31 2.23 14.48
C SER A 112 19.40 1.70 15.43
N GLU A 113 19.35 2.06 16.73
CA GLU A 113 20.35 1.70 17.71
C GLU A 113 19.78 0.79 18.81
N MET A 114 20.38 -0.34 19.03
CA MET A 114 19.95 -1.33 20.04
C MET A 114 19.92 -0.77 21.48
N PRO A 115 20.85 0.10 21.92
CA PRO A 115 20.77 0.73 23.25
C PRO A 115 19.50 1.59 23.43
N SER A 116 19.12 2.36 22.40
CA SER A 116 17.91 3.19 22.42
C SER A 116 16.66 2.30 22.46
N PHE A 117 16.59 1.25 21.66
CA PHE A 117 15.49 0.29 21.68
C PHE A 117 15.40 -0.41 23.06
N LYS A 118 16.53 -0.84 23.63
CA LYS A 118 16.58 -1.47 24.97
C LYS A 118 16.06 -0.53 26.05
N ALA A 119 16.38 0.76 26.01
CA ALA A 119 15.88 1.75 26.95
C ALA A 119 14.35 1.91 26.82
N ALA A 120 13.84 2.02 25.57
CA ALA A 120 12.40 2.09 25.31
C ALA A 120 11.64 0.84 25.77
N LEU A 121 12.18 -0.35 25.50
CA LEU A 121 11.63 -1.63 25.95
C LEU A 121 11.56 -1.74 27.46
N THR A 122 12.61 -1.29 28.15
CA THR A 122 12.68 -1.28 29.63
C THR A 122 11.64 -0.32 30.20
N ALA A 123 11.49 0.87 29.63
CA ALA A 123 10.51 1.84 30.06
C ALA A 123 9.08 1.32 29.87
N ALA A 124 8.78 0.74 28.71
CA ALA A 124 7.47 0.14 28.42
C ALA A 124 7.16 -1.02 29.38
N LYS A 125 8.14 -1.91 29.63
CA LYS A 125 7.96 -3.07 30.55
C LYS A 125 7.64 -2.65 31.98
N ASN A 126 8.20 -1.54 32.46
CA ASN A 126 8.02 -1.04 33.81
C ASN A 126 6.72 -0.22 33.99
N ASN A 127 5.93 -0.06 32.95
CA ASN A 127 4.66 0.69 32.99
C ASN A 127 3.47 -0.26 32.77
N SER A 128 2.62 -0.43 33.79
CA SER A 128 1.46 -1.32 33.73
C SER A 128 0.38 -0.90 32.71
N GLN A 129 0.41 0.34 32.24
CA GLN A 129 -0.50 0.85 31.20
C GLN A 129 0.05 0.67 29.78
N LEU A 130 1.24 0.06 29.63
CA LEU A 130 1.84 -0.24 28.35
C LEU A 130 2.06 -1.75 28.22
N GLN A 131 1.55 -2.33 27.15
CA GLN A 131 1.74 -3.74 26.83
C GLN A 131 2.58 -3.90 25.59
N VAL A 132 3.79 -4.42 25.73
CA VAL A 132 4.62 -4.77 24.57
C VAL A 132 3.99 -5.95 23.83
N THR A 133 3.73 -5.78 22.53
CA THR A 133 3.07 -6.80 21.69
C THR A 133 3.94 -7.26 20.53
N GLY A 134 5.06 -6.62 20.24
CA GLY A 134 5.97 -7.12 19.23
C GLY A 134 6.87 -6.08 18.59
N LEU A 135 7.35 -6.45 17.40
CA LEU A 135 8.21 -5.67 16.53
C LEU A 135 7.61 -5.53 15.14
N MET A 136 7.94 -4.44 14.46
CA MET A 136 7.70 -4.25 13.04
C MET A 136 9.01 -3.85 12.35
N GLY A 137 9.36 -4.52 11.25
CA GLY A 137 10.43 -4.12 10.35
C GLY A 137 9.88 -4.01 8.92
N TYR A 138 10.45 -3.12 8.10
CA TYR A 138 10.06 -3.00 6.71
C TYR A 138 11.29 -2.88 5.81
N GLU A 139 11.65 -3.98 5.17
CA GLU A 139 12.86 -4.12 4.35
C GLU A 139 12.59 -4.01 2.84
N ALA A 140 11.65 -3.13 2.44
CA ALA A 140 11.22 -2.99 1.03
C ALA A 140 12.36 -2.67 0.04
N HIS A 141 13.45 -2.05 0.51
CA HIS A 141 14.64 -1.78 -0.31
C HIS A 141 15.26 -3.06 -0.85
N VAL A 142 15.23 -4.16 -0.09
CA VAL A 142 15.82 -5.45 -0.48
C VAL A 142 15.21 -5.96 -1.80
N GLY A 143 13.89 -5.85 -1.98
CA GLY A 143 13.20 -6.28 -3.20
C GLY A 143 13.51 -5.43 -4.45
N LYS A 144 14.11 -4.25 -4.27
CA LYS A 144 14.44 -3.30 -5.33
C LYS A 144 15.94 -3.27 -5.69
N LEU A 145 16.79 -3.89 -4.86
CA LEU A 145 18.22 -3.96 -5.11
C LEU A 145 18.51 -4.91 -6.27
N PRO A 146 19.49 -4.56 -7.13
CA PRO A 146 19.95 -5.47 -8.16
C PRO A 146 20.60 -6.71 -7.54
N THR A 147 20.47 -7.85 -8.22
CA THR A 147 21.16 -9.10 -7.83
C THR A 147 22.67 -9.03 -8.07
N LEU A 148 23.13 -8.02 -8.81
CA LEU A 148 24.52 -7.77 -9.11
C LEU A 148 25.32 -7.54 -7.80
N PHE A 149 26.52 -8.10 -7.72
CA PHE A 149 27.41 -8.02 -6.55
C PHE A 149 26.80 -8.53 -5.22
N ASN A 150 25.77 -9.39 -5.29
CA ASN A 150 25.07 -9.92 -4.11
C ASN A 150 24.44 -8.85 -3.20
N MET A 151 24.15 -7.66 -3.73
CA MET A 151 23.60 -6.54 -2.94
C MET A 151 22.30 -6.91 -2.23
N GLN A 152 21.39 -7.59 -2.93
CA GLN A 152 20.12 -8.05 -2.36
C GLN A 152 20.35 -9.03 -1.21
N GLN A 153 21.27 -9.99 -1.37
CA GLN A 153 21.59 -10.97 -0.33
C GLN A 153 22.26 -10.34 0.89
N GLN A 154 23.14 -9.36 0.68
CA GLN A 154 23.76 -8.60 1.77
C GLN A 154 22.70 -7.81 2.57
N ALA A 155 21.81 -7.08 1.89
CA ALA A 155 20.75 -6.34 2.54
C ALA A 155 19.76 -7.27 3.27
N TRP A 156 19.45 -8.43 2.71
CA TRP A 156 18.64 -9.45 3.36
C TRP A 156 19.31 -10.02 4.63
N SER A 157 20.61 -10.24 4.57
CA SER A 157 21.38 -10.70 5.73
C SER A 157 21.45 -9.64 6.83
N GLU A 158 21.59 -8.38 6.45
CA GLU A 158 21.59 -7.25 7.38
C GLU A 158 20.22 -7.08 8.05
N PHE A 159 19.12 -7.17 7.28
CA PHE A 159 17.76 -7.22 7.84
C PHE A 159 17.66 -8.31 8.92
N LYS A 160 18.07 -9.55 8.60
CA LYS A 160 17.99 -10.66 9.55
C LYS A 160 18.85 -10.43 10.80
N ARG A 161 20.01 -9.83 10.65
CA ARG A 161 20.92 -9.51 11.75
C ARG A 161 20.30 -8.48 12.70
N ILE A 162 19.80 -7.37 12.15
CA ILE A 162 19.20 -6.29 12.96
C ILE A 162 17.93 -6.77 13.66
N TYR A 163 17.04 -7.40 12.89
CA TYR A 163 15.75 -7.86 13.41
C TYR A 163 15.94 -8.98 14.45
N GLY A 164 16.89 -9.90 14.20
CA GLY A 164 17.26 -10.96 15.16
C GLY A 164 17.82 -10.41 16.47
N ALA A 165 18.70 -9.40 16.41
CA ALA A 165 19.23 -8.74 17.61
C ALA A 165 18.12 -8.05 18.43
N ALA A 166 17.10 -7.47 17.78
CA ALA A 166 15.97 -6.89 18.47
C ALA A 166 15.10 -7.99 19.16
N ILE A 167 14.92 -9.14 18.52
CA ILE A 167 14.23 -10.30 19.14
C ILE A 167 15.00 -10.80 20.35
N GLU A 168 16.32 -10.87 20.30
CA GLU A 168 17.16 -11.28 21.43
C GLU A 168 16.97 -10.34 22.63
N LEU A 169 16.83 -9.03 22.41
CA LEU A 169 16.54 -8.07 23.48
C LEU A 169 15.17 -8.30 24.09
N LEU A 170 14.14 -8.66 23.29
CA LEU A 170 12.83 -9.05 23.83
C LEU A 170 12.95 -10.30 24.71
N VAL A 171 13.67 -11.32 24.27
CA VAL A 171 13.89 -12.54 25.07
C VAL A 171 14.63 -12.24 26.37
N GLN A 172 15.68 -11.43 26.33
CA GLN A 172 16.41 -10.98 27.53
C GLN A 172 15.52 -10.19 28.47
N ALA A 173 14.53 -9.45 27.94
CA ALA A 173 13.52 -8.76 28.73
C ALA A 173 12.43 -9.70 29.28
N GLY A 174 12.46 -10.99 28.96
CA GLY A 174 11.52 -12.02 29.47
C GLY A 174 10.26 -12.18 28.61
N TYR A 175 10.25 -11.72 27.36
CA TYR A 175 9.13 -11.97 26.43
C TYR A 175 9.36 -13.26 25.65
N ASP A 176 8.28 -13.99 25.40
CA ASP A 176 8.27 -15.15 24.52
C ASP A 176 7.96 -14.69 23.07
N PRO A 177 8.90 -14.81 22.11
CA PRO A 177 8.70 -14.41 20.74
C PRO A 177 7.49 -15.08 20.04
N GLN A 178 7.09 -16.27 20.50
CA GLN A 178 5.93 -16.97 19.93
C GLN A 178 4.59 -16.32 20.28
N GLN A 179 4.56 -15.54 21.36
CA GLN A 179 3.37 -14.81 21.82
C GLN A 179 3.33 -13.36 21.30
N LEU A 180 4.38 -12.93 20.61
CA LEU A 180 4.50 -11.59 20.04
C LEU A 180 4.16 -11.55 18.57
N THR A 181 3.71 -10.38 18.11
CA THR A 181 3.60 -10.06 16.69
C THR A 181 4.97 -9.60 16.19
N LEU A 182 5.73 -10.48 15.57
CA LEU A 182 6.99 -10.15 14.91
C LEU A 182 6.70 -9.90 13.43
N ASN A 183 6.26 -8.69 13.10
CA ASN A 183 5.82 -8.31 11.76
C ASN A 183 6.98 -7.82 10.92
N ALA A 184 7.05 -8.27 9.67
CA ALA A 184 8.00 -7.77 8.67
C ALA A 184 7.41 -7.91 7.27
N GLY A 185 8.21 -7.66 6.27
CA GLY A 185 7.85 -7.83 4.87
C GLY A 185 6.97 -6.74 4.31
N GLY A 186 6.74 -6.88 3.06
CA GLY A 186 5.83 -6.10 2.25
C GLY A 186 5.70 -6.75 0.89
N SER A 187 4.87 -6.19 0.02
CA SER A 187 4.70 -6.72 -1.34
C SER A 187 6.02 -6.98 -2.07
N PRO A 188 7.08 -6.15 -1.96
CA PRO A 188 8.34 -6.40 -2.66
C PRO A 188 9.16 -7.58 -2.13
N THR A 189 8.95 -7.99 -0.88
CA THR A 189 9.91 -8.88 -0.17
C THR A 189 9.28 -10.12 0.44
N TYR A 190 7.95 -10.22 0.49
CA TYR A 190 7.28 -11.30 1.21
C TYR A 190 7.71 -12.70 0.74
N THR A 191 8.04 -12.87 -0.55
CA THR A 191 8.53 -14.15 -1.10
C THR A 191 9.90 -14.55 -0.57
N LEU A 192 10.74 -13.59 -0.16
CA LEU A 192 12.05 -13.86 0.43
C LEU A 192 11.91 -14.48 1.82
N HIS A 193 10.85 -14.14 2.55
CA HIS A 193 10.57 -14.71 3.87
C HIS A 193 10.25 -16.21 3.84
N ALA A 194 9.77 -16.73 2.71
CA ALA A 194 9.53 -18.17 2.54
C ALA A 194 10.81 -19.02 2.63
N GLN A 195 11.98 -18.42 2.44
CA GLN A 195 13.28 -19.07 2.53
C GLN A 195 13.92 -19.00 3.92
N GLY A 196 13.14 -18.60 4.92
CA GLY A 196 13.60 -18.42 6.30
C GLY A 196 13.51 -16.97 6.75
N SER A 197 12.71 -16.72 7.76
CA SER A 197 12.41 -15.39 8.29
C SER A 197 12.59 -15.36 9.80
N PRO A 198 13.13 -14.27 10.38
CA PRO A 198 13.07 -14.04 11.82
C PRO A 198 11.67 -13.57 12.26
N ALA A 199 10.85 -13.08 11.34
CA ALA A 199 9.46 -12.66 11.59
C ALA A 199 8.50 -13.85 11.57
N ASN A 200 7.45 -13.80 12.38
CA ASN A 200 6.37 -14.79 12.39
C ASN A 200 5.08 -14.28 11.72
N GLU A 201 5.09 -13.04 11.25
CA GLU A 201 3.97 -12.43 10.54
C GLU A 201 4.48 -11.55 9.39
N ILE A 202 3.83 -11.66 8.22
CA ILE A 202 4.16 -10.87 7.03
C ILE A 202 3.00 -9.97 6.66
N ALA A 203 3.29 -8.68 6.35
CA ALA A 203 2.29 -7.71 5.90
C ALA A 203 2.29 -7.60 4.38
N ILE A 204 1.13 -7.80 3.73
CA ILE A 204 0.98 -7.78 2.27
C ILE A 204 -0.28 -7.00 1.88
N GLY A 205 -0.19 -6.20 0.82
CA GLY A 205 -1.34 -5.50 0.24
C GLY A 205 -1.24 -5.36 -1.26
N THR A 206 -0.39 -4.48 -1.75
CA THR A 206 -0.25 -4.13 -3.17
C THR A 206 0.02 -5.34 -4.07
N ALA A 207 0.67 -6.40 -3.58
CA ALA A 207 0.91 -7.62 -4.35
C ALA A 207 -0.38 -8.31 -4.82
N PHE A 208 -1.49 -8.17 -4.08
CA PHE A 208 -2.78 -8.77 -4.48
C PHE A 208 -3.39 -8.14 -5.74
N VAL A 209 -3.03 -6.90 -6.05
CA VAL A 209 -3.53 -6.18 -7.23
C VAL A 209 -2.45 -5.88 -8.26
N GLN A 210 -1.21 -6.06 -7.91
CA GLN A 210 0.01 -5.91 -8.72
C GLN A 210 -0.03 -4.73 -9.71
N PRO A 211 0.08 -3.47 -9.24
CA PRO A 211 0.22 -2.32 -10.13
C PRO A 211 1.59 -2.31 -10.82
N CYS A 212 1.79 -1.47 -11.86
CA CYS A 212 2.97 -1.49 -12.73
C CYS A 212 4.32 -1.31 -11.99
N ASP A 213 4.36 -0.50 -10.92
CA ASP A 213 5.61 -0.27 -10.17
C ASP A 213 6.04 -1.52 -9.37
N PHE A 214 5.20 -2.55 -9.37
CA PHE A 214 5.45 -3.83 -8.74
C PHE A 214 5.71 -4.96 -9.76
N ASP A 215 6.06 -4.62 -11.01
CA ASP A 215 6.60 -5.57 -11.99
C ASP A 215 8.08 -5.84 -11.67
N ILE A 216 8.33 -6.50 -10.57
CA ILE A 216 9.65 -6.83 -10.01
C ILE A 216 9.85 -8.35 -9.93
N ALA A 217 11.10 -8.78 -9.91
CA ALA A 217 11.45 -10.22 -9.95
C ALA A 217 10.78 -11.05 -8.84
N THR A 218 10.66 -10.50 -7.64
CA THR A 218 10.02 -11.18 -6.49
C THR A 218 8.52 -11.39 -6.68
N LEU A 219 7.87 -10.69 -7.61
CA LEU A 219 6.45 -10.78 -7.93
C LEU A 219 6.18 -11.32 -9.35
N ALA A 220 7.15 -11.92 -10.01
CA ALA A 220 7.04 -12.41 -11.39
C ALA A 220 5.89 -13.43 -11.59
N GLN A 221 5.47 -14.14 -10.54
CA GLN A 221 4.35 -15.09 -10.59
C GLN A 221 2.98 -14.44 -10.37
N HIS A 222 2.93 -13.17 -10.01
CA HIS A 222 1.68 -12.45 -9.82
C HIS A 222 1.07 -12.02 -11.15
N LYS A 223 -0.23 -11.70 -11.12
CA LYS A 223 -0.97 -11.16 -12.26
C LYS A 223 -1.63 -9.85 -11.85
N ALA A 224 -1.58 -8.87 -12.75
CA ALA A 224 -2.33 -7.64 -12.56
C ALA A 224 -3.83 -7.94 -12.41
N ALA A 225 -4.43 -7.43 -11.34
CA ALA A 225 -5.84 -7.66 -11.02
C ALA A 225 -6.65 -6.37 -10.87
N CYS A 226 -6.03 -5.21 -11.12
CA CYS A 226 -6.68 -3.91 -10.99
C CYS A 226 -6.42 -3.06 -12.24
N PHE A 227 -7.49 -2.54 -12.83
CA PHE A 227 -7.45 -1.72 -14.04
C PHE A 227 -8.45 -0.57 -13.92
N ILE A 228 -8.12 0.56 -14.55
CA ILE A 228 -9.06 1.65 -14.82
C ILE A 228 -9.63 1.40 -16.21
N ALA A 229 -10.94 1.28 -16.34
CA ALA A 229 -11.65 1.21 -17.61
C ALA A 229 -12.29 2.56 -17.90
N THR A 230 -12.01 3.14 -19.07
CA THR A 230 -12.55 4.45 -19.46
C THR A 230 -13.00 4.46 -20.92
N PRO A 231 -14.16 5.07 -21.23
CA PRO A 231 -14.64 5.13 -22.61
C PRO A 231 -13.91 6.20 -23.41
N VAL A 232 -13.78 5.94 -24.70
CA VAL A 232 -13.42 6.94 -25.72
C VAL A 232 -14.61 7.87 -25.94
N LEU A 233 -14.43 9.15 -25.65
CA LEU A 233 -15.47 10.18 -25.85
C LEU A 233 -15.48 10.72 -27.28
N LYS A 234 -14.29 10.91 -27.87
CA LYS A 234 -14.10 11.49 -29.20
C LYS A 234 -12.94 10.83 -29.90
N ARG A 235 -13.11 10.61 -31.19
CA ARG A 235 -12.03 10.23 -32.10
C ARG A 235 -11.75 11.41 -33.02
N VAL A 236 -10.49 11.77 -33.16
CA VAL A 236 -10.02 12.82 -34.06
C VAL A 236 -8.98 12.25 -35.01
N ASN A 237 -9.21 12.53 -36.32
CA ASN A 237 -8.32 12.09 -37.40
C ASN A 237 -8.32 13.18 -38.50
N PRO A 238 -7.21 13.91 -38.67
CA PRO A 238 -5.94 13.81 -37.93
C PRO A 238 -6.03 14.36 -36.48
N ALA A 239 -5.11 13.89 -35.63
CA ALA A 239 -4.93 14.43 -34.27
C ALA A 239 -4.12 15.72 -34.34
N LEU A 240 -4.77 16.86 -34.52
CA LEU A 240 -4.13 18.18 -34.62
C LEU A 240 -3.71 18.68 -33.20
N ILE A 241 -2.56 19.37 -33.17
CA ILE A 241 -2.10 20.05 -31.96
C ILE A 241 -2.39 21.54 -32.09
N PRO A 242 -3.08 22.18 -31.16
CA PRO A 242 -3.39 23.62 -31.24
C PRO A 242 -2.13 24.48 -31.43
N ALA A 243 -2.22 25.46 -32.32
CA ALA A 243 -1.15 26.38 -32.71
C ALA A 243 0.08 25.72 -33.43
N LEU A 244 0.04 24.40 -33.67
CA LEU A 244 1.07 23.66 -34.41
C LEU A 244 0.51 22.92 -35.63
N GLU A 245 -0.69 23.29 -36.12
CA GLU A 245 -1.38 22.62 -37.21
C GLU A 245 -0.53 22.63 -38.50
N TRP A 246 0.28 23.66 -38.69
CA TRP A 246 1.18 23.81 -39.84
C TRP A 246 2.29 22.73 -39.86
N ALA A 247 2.69 22.21 -38.72
CA ALA A 247 3.74 21.19 -38.59
C ALA A 247 3.19 19.75 -38.58
N ASP A 248 1.88 19.57 -38.70
CA ASP A 248 1.20 18.27 -38.50
C ASP A 248 1.64 17.23 -39.54
N GLY A 249 1.86 17.62 -40.82
CA GLY A 249 2.34 16.70 -41.84
C GLY A 249 3.69 16.09 -41.52
N LEU A 250 4.64 16.91 -41.01
CA LEU A 250 5.98 16.46 -40.62
C LEU A 250 5.92 15.56 -39.39
N ARG A 251 5.11 15.92 -38.41
CA ARG A 251 4.91 15.15 -37.15
C ARG A 251 4.37 13.75 -37.46
N ARG A 252 3.35 13.62 -38.31
CA ARG A 252 2.74 12.32 -38.67
C ARG A 252 3.67 11.48 -39.55
N TRP A 253 4.51 12.10 -40.36
CA TRP A 253 5.53 11.40 -41.12
C TRP A 253 6.65 10.88 -40.22
N TRP A 254 7.04 11.65 -39.21
CA TRP A 254 8.07 11.26 -38.24
C TRP A 254 7.62 10.11 -37.32
N ASP A 255 6.38 10.16 -36.83
CA ASP A 255 5.83 9.14 -35.93
C ASP A 255 4.39 8.79 -36.34
N VAL A 256 4.23 7.59 -36.86
CA VAL A 256 2.93 7.03 -37.27
C VAL A 256 1.94 6.89 -36.13
N ASN A 257 2.42 6.78 -34.87
CA ASN A 257 1.56 6.68 -33.68
C ASN A 257 0.91 8.04 -33.31
N ASN A 258 1.25 9.12 -33.99
CA ASN A 258 0.64 10.44 -33.79
C ASN A 258 -0.49 10.75 -34.79
N GLN A 259 -0.95 9.78 -35.58
CA GLN A 259 -1.91 10.05 -36.64
C GLN A 259 -3.36 10.14 -36.17
N GLN A 260 -3.75 9.31 -35.19
CA GLN A 260 -5.10 9.33 -34.65
C GLN A 260 -5.09 9.77 -33.19
N GLY A 261 -6.13 10.50 -32.77
CA GLY A 261 -6.31 10.94 -31.40
C GLY A 261 -7.61 10.42 -30.82
N TYR A 262 -7.55 10.06 -29.56
CA TYR A 262 -8.66 9.55 -28.77
C TYR A 262 -8.75 10.33 -27.47
N PHE A 263 -9.83 11.11 -27.33
CA PHE A 263 -10.13 11.74 -26.05
C PHE A 263 -10.89 10.74 -25.18
N ILE A 264 -10.31 10.39 -24.04
CA ILE A 264 -10.94 9.51 -23.06
C ILE A 264 -11.69 10.31 -21.98
N HIS A 265 -12.62 9.68 -21.29
CA HIS A 265 -13.24 10.27 -20.10
C HIS A 265 -12.26 10.29 -18.94
N GLY A 266 -12.01 11.46 -18.35
CA GLY A 266 -11.02 11.62 -17.27
C GLY A 266 -9.59 11.65 -17.82
N GLY A 267 -8.62 11.30 -16.98
CA GLY A 267 -7.20 11.30 -17.30
C GLY A 267 -6.33 11.84 -16.16
N ASN A 268 -5.07 12.13 -16.47
CA ASN A 268 -4.04 12.57 -15.51
C ASN A 268 -3.86 11.61 -14.32
N TRP A 269 -4.06 10.35 -14.57
CA TRP A 269 -3.91 9.29 -13.56
C TRP A 269 -2.48 8.81 -13.45
N LEU A 270 -2.10 8.34 -12.27
CA LEU A 270 -0.85 7.61 -12.05
C LEU A 270 -1.02 6.16 -12.56
N ALA A 271 -1.15 6.02 -13.89
CA ALA A 271 -1.45 4.77 -14.58
C ALA A 271 -0.87 4.75 -15.99
N LYS A 272 -0.70 3.55 -16.56
CA LYS A 272 -0.21 3.31 -17.91
C LYS A 272 -1.29 2.62 -18.75
N PRO A 273 -1.49 2.99 -20.05
CA PRO A 273 -2.40 2.29 -20.93
C PRO A 273 -1.88 0.87 -21.21
N VAL A 274 -2.75 -0.10 -21.18
CA VAL A 274 -2.40 -1.52 -21.40
C VAL A 274 -3.26 -2.19 -22.47
N SER A 275 -4.45 -1.67 -22.74
CA SER A 275 -5.32 -2.17 -23.81
C SER A 275 -6.19 -1.05 -24.38
N PRO A 276 -6.22 -0.90 -25.72
CA PRO A 276 -5.34 -1.57 -26.68
C PRO A 276 -3.88 -1.12 -26.53
N GLN A 277 -2.96 -1.95 -26.99
CA GLN A 277 -1.54 -1.60 -26.99
C GLN A 277 -1.23 -0.50 -28.02
N GLY A 278 -0.16 0.27 -27.80
CA GLY A 278 0.33 1.26 -28.75
C GLY A 278 -0.30 2.66 -28.58
N LEU A 279 -1.09 2.90 -27.55
CA LEU A 279 -1.52 4.24 -27.20
C LEU A 279 -0.42 5.00 -26.44
N ALA A 280 -0.17 6.24 -26.83
CA ALA A 280 0.80 7.14 -26.23
C ALA A 280 0.14 8.46 -25.80
N LEU A 281 0.58 9.01 -24.67
CA LEU A 281 0.11 10.32 -24.23
C LEU A 281 0.59 11.41 -25.20
N SER A 282 -0.27 12.35 -25.53
CA SER A 282 0.13 13.54 -26.28
C SER A 282 0.92 14.51 -25.39
N GLY A 283 2.24 14.47 -25.49
CA GLY A 283 3.12 15.36 -24.71
C GLY A 283 2.95 16.85 -25.04
N LEU A 284 2.54 17.19 -26.27
CA LEU A 284 2.32 18.57 -26.71
C LEU A 284 0.93 19.10 -26.30
N TYR A 285 -0.08 18.23 -26.29
CA TYR A 285 -1.43 18.64 -25.87
C TYR A 285 -1.54 18.79 -24.35
N GLY A 286 -0.73 18.04 -23.60
CA GLY A 286 -0.67 18.07 -22.15
C GLY A 286 -1.66 17.12 -21.45
N ARG A 287 -1.59 17.12 -20.12
CA ARG A 287 -2.42 16.28 -19.26
C ARG A 287 -3.78 16.96 -19.00
N SER A 288 -4.80 16.14 -18.84
CA SER A 288 -6.15 16.61 -18.46
C SER A 288 -6.86 15.60 -17.56
N SER A 289 -7.44 16.07 -16.46
CA SER A 289 -8.25 15.24 -15.58
C SER A 289 -9.71 15.09 -16.04
N ASN A 290 -10.14 15.86 -17.06
CA ASN A 290 -11.51 15.84 -17.56
C ASN A 290 -11.64 15.00 -18.84
N GLN A 291 -10.82 15.30 -19.85
CA GLN A 291 -10.72 14.53 -21.09
C GLN A 291 -9.28 14.58 -21.60
N GLU A 292 -8.57 13.49 -21.53
CA GLU A 292 -7.16 13.41 -21.89
C GLU A 292 -6.98 12.86 -23.29
N LEU A 293 -6.05 13.46 -24.06
CA LEU A 293 -5.76 13.04 -25.43
C LEU A 293 -4.68 11.94 -25.46
N TRP A 294 -5.06 10.80 -25.97
CA TRP A 294 -4.17 9.71 -26.30
C TRP A 294 -4.03 9.54 -27.80
N LEU A 295 -2.80 9.31 -28.26
CA LEU A 295 -2.44 9.20 -29.67
C LEU A 295 -2.24 7.72 -30.01
N GLY A 296 -2.56 7.37 -31.25
CA GLY A 296 -2.37 6.04 -31.78
C GLY A 296 -2.12 6.01 -33.28
N SER A 297 -1.68 4.86 -33.77
CA SER A 297 -1.47 4.61 -35.19
C SER A 297 -2.80 4.41 -35.93
N PRO A 298 -2.83 4.47 -37.28
CA PRO A 298 -4.02 4.18 -38.08
C PRO A 298 -4.56 2.75 -37.89
N THR A 299 -3.74 1.83 -37.39
CA THR A 299 -4.15 0.44 -37.11
C THR A 299 -5.00 0.32 -35.86
N GLN A 300 -4.99 1.35 -35.01
CA GLN A 300 -5.89 1.44 -33.87
C GLN A 300 -7.31 1.76 -34.36
N GLN A 301 -8.24 0.83 -34.16
CA GLN A 301 -9.60 0.96 -34.68
C GLN A 301 -10.63 1.37 -33.60
N LEU A 302 -10.17 2.01 -32.53
CA LEU A 302 -11.06 2.46 -31.46
C LEU A 302 -12.14 3.40 -31.99
N GLN A 303 -13.36 3.15 -31.59
CA GLN A 303 -14.53 3.97 -31.87
C GLN A 303 -14.97 4.72 -30.60
N VAL A 304 -15.86 5.69 -30.77
CA VAL A 304 -16.53 6.33 -29.62
C VAL A 304 -17.32 5.24 -28.86
N ASN A 305 -17.25 5.28 -27.54
CA ASN A 305 -17.76 4.31 -26.58
C ASN A 305 -16.94 3.00 -26.42
N ASP A 306 -15.90 2.79 -27.23
CA ASP A 306 -14.94 1.71 -26.91
C ASP A 306 -14.18 2.04 -25.60
N TYR A 307 -13.70 1.00 -24.92
CA TYR A 307 -12.99 1.18 -23.67
C TYR A 307 -11.47 1.09 -23.87
N VAL A 308 -10.77 1.99 -23.17
CA VAL A 308 -9.33 1.92 -22.96
C VAL A 308 -9.07 1.49 -21.51
N PHE A 309 -8.15 0.56 -21.33
CA PHE A 309 -7.79 0.05 -20.03
C PHE A 309 -6.41 0.55 -19.61
N PHE A 310 -6.33 1.04 -18.39
CA PHE A 310 -5.08 1.50 -17.77
C PHE A 310 -4.76 0.63 -16.57
N ARG A 311 -3.50 0.29 -16.40
CA ARG A 311 -3.01 -0.34 -15.19
C ARG A 311 -2.42 0.72 -14.27
N PRO A 312 -2.86 0.84 -13.00
CA PRO A 312 -2.29 1.76 -12.02
C PRO A 312 -0.79 1.54 -11.85
N GLN A 313 -0.04 2.60 -11.60
CA GLN A 313 1.35 2.48 -11.16
C GLN A 313 1.43 2.11 -9.68
N GLN A 314 0.53 2.66 -8.86
CA GLN A 314 0.39 2.35 -7.44
C GLN A 314 -1.09 2.25 -7.08
N SER A 315 -1.46 1.25 -6.28
CA SER A 315 -2.86 1.03 -5.90
C SER A 315 -3.41 2.14 -5.00
N GLU A 316 -2.63 2.59 -4.02
CA GLU A 316 -3.03 3.63 -3.07
C GLU A 316 -3.37 4.97 -3.73
N ALA A 317 -2.71 5.29 -4.84
CA ALA A 317 -2.92 6.55 -5.56
C ALA A 317 -4.18 6.54 -6.45
N VAL A 318 -4.82 5.40 -6.63
CA VAL A 318 -5.85 5.22 -7.64
C VAL A 318 -7.18 4.76 -7.06
N PHE A 319 -7.21 3.73 -6.21
CA PHE A 319 -8.47 3.11 -5.77
C PHE A 319 -9.51 4.09 -5.23
N LEU A 320 -9.09 5.07 -4.44
CA LEU A 320 -10.02 6.05 -3.83
C LEU A 320 -10.48 7.16 -4.79
N GLN A 321 -10.01 7.16 -6.06
CA GLN A 321 -10.36 8.21 -7.03
C GLN A 321 -11.58 7.86 -7.89
N PHE A 322 -12.02 6.59 -7.91
CA PHE A 322 -12.93 6.09 -8.94
C PHE A 322 -14.29 5.58 -8.41
N GLY A 323 -14.57 5.69 -7.14
CA GLY A 323 -15.79 5.10 -6.58
C GLY A 323 -15.68 3.56 -6.51
N ASP A 324 -16.80 2.87 -6.68
CA ASP A 324 -16.89 1.42 -6.45
C ASP A 324 -16.05 0.59 -7.41
N ILE A 325 -15.50 -0.51 -6.90
CA ILE A 325 -14.73 -1.47 -7.68
C ILE A 325 -15.71 -2.41 -8.41
N ALA A 326 -15.73 -2.34 -9.74
CA ALA A 326 -16.47 -3.30 -10.56
C ALA A 326 -15.68 -4.64 -10.61
N VAL A 327 -16.28 -5.71 -10.11
CA VAL A 327 -15.67 -7.04 -10.07
C VAL A 327 -16.02 -7.81 -11.33
N PHE A 328 -15.00 -8.04 -12.17
CA PHE A 328 -15.16 -8.76 -13.44
C PHE A 328 -14.82 -10.25 -13.29
N ASP A 329 -15.76 -11.12 -13.65
CA ASP A 329 -15.54 -12.55 -13.74
C ASP A 329 -15.15 -12.92 -15.18
N GLN A 330 -13.91 -13.33 -15.37
CA GLN A 330 -13.38 -13.68 -16.70
C GLN A 330 -14.06 -14.91 -17.30
N GLN A 331 -14.50 -15.90 -16.48
CA GLN A 331 -15.15 -17.11 -16.98
C GLN A 331 -16.56 -16.80 -17.48
N LYS A 332 -17.28 -15.93 -16.77
CA LYS A 332 -18.64 -15.50 -17.14
C LYS A 332 -18.64 -14.34 -18.12
N ASN A 333 -17.49 -13.71 -18.35
CA ASN A 333 -17.33 -12.51 -19.18
C ASN A 333 -18.29 -11.38 -18.79
N GLN A 334 -18.45 -11.12 -17.48
CA GLN A 334 -19.40 -10.12 -16.99
C GLN A 334 -18.95 -9.51 -15.64
N ILE A 335 -19.48 -8.32 -15.34
CA ILE A 335 -19.39 -7.75 -14.00
C ILE A 335 -20.33 -8.53 -13.08
N VAL A 336 -19.81 -9.08 -11.99
CA VAL A 336 -20.56 -9.93 -11.05
C VAL A 336 -20.84 -9.25 -9.71
N ALA A 337 -20.14 -8.17 -9.38
CA ALA A 337 -20.34 -7.41 -8.16
C ALA A 337 -19.80 -5.98 -8.29
N SER A 338 -20.25 -5.11 -7.39
CA SER A 338 -19.68 -3.80 -7.15
C SER A 338 -19.27 -3.72 -5.68
N TRP A 339 -17.99 -3.42 -5.42
CA TRP A 339 -17.44 -3.31 -4.07
C TRP A 339 -17.16 -1.85 -3.73
N PRO A 340 -17.89 -1.26 -2.77
CA PRO A 340 -17.65 0.09 -2.33
C PRO A 340 -16.22 0.29 -1.82
N VAL A 341 -15.58 1.39 -2.22
CA VAL A 341 -14.33 1.83 -1.62
C VAL A 341 -14.60 2.68 -0.38
N PHE A 342 -13.60 2.85 0.48
CA PHE A 342 -13.73 3.71 1.64
C PHE A 342 -14.09 5.13 1.23
N SER A 343 -15.04 5.74 1.93
CA SER A 343 -15.52 7.11 1.69
C SER A 343 -14.54 8.18 2.16
N MET A 344 -13.34 7.81 2.63
CA MET A 344 -12.35 8.71 3.21
C MET A 344 -11.05 8.72 2.40
N SER A 345 -10.37 9.84 2.39
CA SER A 345 -8.99 9.93 1.92
C SER A 345 -8.05 9.22 2.90
N ALA A 346 -7.02 8.59 2.33
CA ALA A 346 -5.97 7.94 3.11
C ALA A 346 -5.07 8.93 3.87
#